data_4e0c09961241a2e04ce7f9bed3105c96
#
_entry.id   4e0c09961241a2e04ce7f9bed3105c96
#
_cell.length_a   1.000
_cell.length_b   1.000
_cell.length_c   1.000
_cell.angle_alpha   90.00
_cell.angle_beta   90.00
_cell.angle_gamma   90.00
#
_symmetry.space_group_name_H-M   'P 1'
#
loop_
_entity.id
_entity.type
_entity.pdbx_description
1 polymer ?
#
loop_
_entity_poly.entity_id
_entity_poly.type
_entity_poly.pdbx_seq_one_letter_code
_entity_poly.pdbx_strand_id
1 'polypeptide(L)'
;YYPPDYFYEMCDRLGLLVWQDLMFACTFYLPTKEFLETVRHELADNLSRIAHHACLALICGNNESESIYTVMCSKEPETVALRKLFGSEKRADFLTRTLVWHIYRKLFLQVIPPIVRTHAPQTSYAHSSPSTRRPRSAKSFFDYLTDGDMHYYLQYNGNAPYQKMRTMRCRFMTEMGFQSYPSMKTIEVFARAEEQTPYSDVMYAHQKCANGNEAIELYLERDYIVPKDFSDYVYLSQLQAGEIMRYSVEHLRRQSGFCNGVILWQLNDCWPVVSWSGVDYYGRWKAQQYYTKRFFAPVLVSALDEGAAVGFWVTNN
;
A
#
# COMPACT_ATOMS: atom_id res chain seq x y z
N TYR A 1 -8.90 -2.56 10.05
CA TYR A 1 -10.21 -3.15 9.77
C TYR A 1 -10.16 -4.66 9.99
N TYR A 2 -11.13 -5.18 10.74
CA TYR A 2 -11.31 -6.62 10.92
C TYR A 2 -12.49 -7.07 10.04
N PRO A 3 -12.23 -7.86 8.99
CA PRO A 3 -13.30 -8.43 8.17
C PRO A 3 -14.29 -9.28 8.99
N PRO A 4 -15.52 -9.49 8.49
CA PRO A 4 -16.46 -10.44 9.07
C PRO A 4 -15.95 -11.89 8.94
N ASP A 5 -16.49 -12.81 9.74
CA ASP A 5 -16.05 -14.22 9.76
C ASP A 5 -16.09 -14.86 8.38
N TYR A 6 -17.13 -14.57 7.61
CA TYR A 6 -17.26 -15.07 6.23
C TYR A 6 -16.04 -14.80 5.35
N PHE A 7 -15.33 -13.67 5.54
CA PHE A 7 -14.11 -13.37 4.79
C PHE A 7 -13.02 -14.41 5.07
N TYR A 8 -12.79 -14.71 6.34
CA TYR A 8 -11.76 -15.69 6.74
C TYR A 8 -12.16 -17.11 6.32
N GLU A 9 -13.44 -17.50 6.48
CA GLU A 9 -13.97 -18.77 5.99
C GLU A 9 -13.74 -18.94 4.49
N MET A 10 -13.98 -17.88 3.69
CA MET A 10 -13.72 -17.92 2.26
C MET A 10 -12.24 -18.01 1.94
N CYS A 11 -11.36 -17.32 2.68
CA CYS A 11 -9.91 -17.43 2.51
C CYS A 11 -9.43 -18.85 2.83
N ASP A 12 -9.92 -19.47 3.91
CA ASP A 12 -9.63 -20.88 4.25
C ASP A 12 -10.03 -21.82 3.10
N ARG A 13 -11.23 -21.65 2.59
CA ARG A 13 -11.77 -22.51 1.49
C ARG A 13 -11.03 -22.33 0.17
N LEU A 14 -10.56 -21.12 -0.11
CA LEU A 14 -9.84 -20.77 -1.36
C LEU A 14 -8.33 -20.97 -1.25
N GLY A 15 -7.79 -21.30 -0.08
CA GLY A 15 -6.37 -21.42 0.16
C GLY A 15 -5.63 -20.08 0.08
N LEU A 16 -6.28 -18.98 0.45
CA LEU A 16 -5.69 -17.64 0.45
C LEU A 16 -5.13 -17.33 1.83
N LEU A 17 -3.88 -16.91 1.91
CA LEU A 17 -3.30 -16.44 3.15
C LEU A 17 -3.75 -15.02 3.48
N VAL A 18 -3.99 -14.76 4.77
CA VAL A 18 -4.38 -13.45 5.30
C VAL A 18 -3.25 -12.87 6.14
N TRP A 19 -2.80 -11.71 5.75
CA TRP A 19 -2.01 -10.78 6.57
C TRP A 19 -2.99 -9.80 7.21
N GLN A 20 -3.19 -9.92 8.52
CA GLN A 20 -4.14 -9.09 9.26
C GLN A 20 -3.42 -7.93 9.94
N ASP A 21 -3.66 -6.70 9.48
CA ASP A 21 -3.25 -5.51 10.21
C ASP A 21 -4.18 -5.25 11.40
N LEU A 22 -3.59 -4.90 12.52
CA LEU A 22 -4.29 -4.25 13.61
C LEU A 22 -4.67 -2.83 13.20
N MET A 23 -5.71 -2.23 13.84
CA MET A 23 -6.30 -0.98 13.39
C MET A 23 -5.47 0.27 13.72
N PHE A 24 -4.16 0.22 13.40
CA PHE A 24 -3.22 1.30 13.59
C PHE A 24 -2.51 1.64 12.28
N ALA A 25 -2.52 2.92 11.88
CA ALA A 25 -1.92 3.34 10.61
C ALA A 25 -1.39 4.78 10.67
N CYS A 26 -0.25 5.00 10.06
CA CYS A 26 0.31 6.31 9.66
C CYS A 26 0.38 7.39 10.76
N THR A 27 0.38 7.00 12.06
CA THR A 27 0.45 7.96 13.16
C THR A 27 1.02 7.35 14.44
N PHE A 28 1.12 8.15 15.50
CA PHE A 28 1.57 7.74 16.82
C PHE A 28 0.44 7.92 17.84
N TYR A 29 0.24 6.91 18.67
CA TYR A 29 -0.88 6.81 19.61
C TYR A 29 -0.40 7.01 21.04
N LEU A 30 -0.90 8.04 21.72
CA LEU A 30 -0.54 8.30 23.12
C LEU A 30 -1.01 7.12 23.99
N PRO A 31 -0.10 6.46 24.72
CA PRO A 31 -0.39 5.25 25.46
C PRO A 31 -0.99 5.58 26.84
N THR A 32 -2.13 6.29 26.85
CA THR A 32 -2.86 6.52 28.10
C THR A 32 -3.40 5.22 28.66
N LYS A 33 -3.71 5.18 29.95
CA LYS A 33 -4.23 3.97 30.59
C LYS A 33 -5.54 3.51 29.93
N GLU A 34 -6.44 4.44 29.70
CA GLU A 34 -7.75 4.20 29.09
C GLU A 34 -7.61 3.66 27.64
N PHE A 35 -6.75 4.30 26.85
CA PHE A 35 -6.47 3.86 25.49
C PHE A 35 -5.89 2.45 25.46
N LEU A 36 -4.88 2.18 26.28
CA LEU A 36 -4.27 0.84 26.35
C LEU A 36 -5.23 -0.24 26.81
N GLU A 37 -6.18 0.10 27.69
CA GLU A 37 -7.23 -0.84 28.11
C GLU A 37 -8.20 -1.13 26.98
N THR A 38 -8.65 -0.12 26.24
CA THR A 38 -9.47 -0.29 25.02
C THR A 38 -8.76 -1.17 24.00
N VAL A 39 -7.47 -0.94 23.75
CA VAL A 39 -6.66 -1.77 22.85
C VAL A 39 -6.62 -3.22 23.31
N ARG A 40 -6.44 -3.49 24.61
CA ARG A 40 -6.43 -4.87 25.12
C ARG A 40 -7.75 -5.59 24.87
N HIS A 41 -8.85 -4.93 25.13
CA HIS A 41 -10.19 -5.52 24.91
C HIS A 41 -10.45 -5.76 23.41
N GLU A 42 -10.19 -4.78 22.57
CA GLU A 42 -10.37 -4.90 21.11
C GLU A 42 -9.55 -6.06 20.55
N LEU A 43 -8.25 -6.13 20.92
CA LEU A 43 -7.38 -7.19 20.41
C LEU A 43 -7.75 -8.56 20.97
N ALA A 44 -8.09 -8.67 22.26
CA ALA A 44 -8.51 -9.93 22.85
C ALA A 44 -9.75 -10.50 22.15
N ASP A 45 -10.74 -9.65 21.89
CA ASP A 45 -11.98 -10.02 21.22
C ASP A 45 -11.72 -10.46 19.77
N ASN A 46 -11.11 -9.59 18.97
CA ASN A 46 -10.93 -9.87 17.55
C ASN A 46 -9.92 -11.00 17.29
N LEU A 47 -8.80 -11.06 18.00
CA LEU A 47 -7.83 -12.13 17.80
C LEU A 47 -8.39 -13.51 18.21
N SER A 48 -9.14 -13.59 19.32
CA SER A 48 -9.80 -14.83 19.71
C SER A 48 -10.80 -15.31 18.66
N ARG A 49 -11.49 -14.39 18.01
CA ARG A 49 -12.44 -14.67 16.94
C ARG A 49 -11.78 -15.26 15.69
N ILE A 50 -10.60 -14.75 15.30
CA ILE A 50 -9.96 -15.10 14.01
C ILE A 50 -8.80 -16.10 14.13
N ALA A 51 -8.27 -16.35 15.32
CA ALA A 51 -7.04 -17.14 15.52
C ALA A 51 -7.16 -18.60 15.08
N HIS A 52 -8.38 -19.14 14.96
CA HIS A 52 -8.59 -20.53 14.56
C HIS A 52 -8.58 -20.74 13.03
N HIS A 53 -8.58 -19.67 12.23
CA HIS A 53 -8.56 -19.76 10.78
C HIS A 53 -7.17 -20.14 10.25
N ALA A 54 -7.12 -21.18 9.42
CA ALA A 54 -5.87 -21.64 8.81
C ALA A 54 -5.24 -20.62 7.86
N CYS A 55 -6.05 -19.74 7.29
CA CYS A 55 -5.60 -18.65 6.41
C CYS A 55 -4.81 -17.56 7.13
N LEU A 56 -4.94 -17.41 8.47
CA LEU A 56 -4.30 -16.33 9.21
C LEU A 56 -2.77 -16.56 9.33
N ALA A 57 -2.02 -16.01 8.39
CA ALA A 57 -0.57 -16.21 8.28
C ALA A 57 0.24 -15.26 9.16
N LEU A 58 -0.20 -14.00 9.30
CA LEU A 58 0.55 -12.96 10.00
C LEU A 58 -0.40 -11.93 10.63
N ILE A 59 -0.04 -11.45 11.81
CA ILE A 59 -0.63 -10.28 12.45
C ILE A 59 0.40 -9.16 12.40
N CYS A 60 0.02 -7.99 11.85
CA CYS A 60 0.87 -6.81 11.77
C CYS A 60 0.38 -5.71 12.72
N GLY A 61 1.30 -5.17 13.49
CA GLY A 61 1.00 -4.18 14.53
C GLY A 61 0.48 -2.85 13.99
N ASN A 62 1.06 -2.35 12.90
CA ASN A 62 0.64 -1.10 12.29
C ASN A 62 1.11 -0.96 10.84
N ASN A 63 0.39 -0.10 10.10
CA ASN A 63 0.82 0.40 8.81
C ASN A 63 1.66 1.68 8.99
N GLU A 64 2.88 1.68 8.48
CA GLU A 64 3.81 2.81 8.26
C GLU A 64 4.29 3.60 9.49
N SER A 65 3.87 3.32 10.73
CA SER A 65 4.29 4.14 11.88
C SER A 65 5.82 4.09 12.12
N GLU A 66 6.49 2.94 11.89
CA GLU A 66 7.96 2.87 12.02
C GLU A 66 8.67 3.60 10.86
N SER A 67 8.19 3.45 9.64
CA SER A 67 8.79 4.13 8.48
C SER A 67 8.63 5.65 8.57
N ILE A 68 7.49 6.14 9.04
CA ILE A 68 7.27 7.56 9.34
C ILE A 68 8.27 8.04 10.40
N TYR A 69 8.46 7.28 11.48
CA TYR A 69 9.49 7.60 12.47
C TYR A 69 10.89 7.67 11.84
N THR A 70 11.22 6.72 10.97
CA THR A 70 12.50 6.69 10.24
C THR A 70 12.66 7.93 9.35
N VAL A 71 11.65 8.30 8.59
CA VAL A 71 11.61 9.52 7.76
C VAL A 71 11.77 10.79 8.60
N MET A 72 11.07 10.89 9.72
CA MET A 72 11.20 12.03 10.66
C MET A 72 12.60 12.17 11.24
N CYS A 73 13.32 11.07 11.41
CA CYS A 73 14.66 11.03 11.98
C CYS A 73 15.78 11.13 10.94
N SER A 74 15.49 10.89 9.67
CA SER A 74 16.48 10.80 8.60
C SER A 74 17.20 12.12 8.33
N LYS A 75 18.48 12.03 7.94
CA LYS A 75 19.29 13.15 7.44
C LYS A 75 19.30 13.23 5.91
N GLU A 76 18.73 12.25 5.24
CA GLU A 76 18.76 12.12 3.78
C GLU A 76 17.94 13.23 3.11
N PRO A 77 18.51 13.94 2.11
CA PRO A 77 17.79 15.01 1.40
C PRO A 77 16.49 14.52 0.77
N GLU A 78 16.47 13.28 0.26
CA GLU A 78 15.32 12.65 -0.40
C GLU A 78 14.12 12.51 0.54
N THR A 79 14.34 12.45 1.85
CA THR A 79 13.27 12.35 2.84
C THR A 79 12.59 13.68 3.16
N VAL A 80 13.10 14.82 2.64
CA VAL A 80 12.49 16.15 2.89
C VAL A 80 11.08 16.21 2.33
N ALA A 81 10.88 15.76 1.09
CA ALA A 81 9.57 15.72 0.48
C ALA A 81 8.58 14.84 1.27
N LEU A 82 9.04 13.67 1.73
CA LEU A 82 8.23 12.79 2.57
C LEU A 82 7.90 13.43 3.93
N ARG A 83 8.87 14.15 4.56
CA ARG A 83 8.59 14.87 5.82
C ARG A 83 7.53 15.95 5.66
N LYS A 84 7.50 16.65 4.51
CA LYS A 84 6.46 17.64 4.21
C LYS A 84 5.05 17.05 4.28
N LEU A 85 4.88 15.81 3.83
CA LEU A 85 3.58 15.11 3.91
C LEU A 85 3.11 14.93 5.36
N PHE A 86 4.07 14.90 6.32
CA PHE A 86 3.80 14.79 7.76
C PHE A 86 3.90 16.15 8.49
N GLY A 87 3.78 17.26 7.76
CA GLY A 87 3.66 18.60 8.31
C GLY A 87 4.97 19.30 8.69
N SER A 88 6.14 18.76 8.32
CA SER A 88 7.42 19.43 8.61
C SER A 88 8.51 19.09 7.61
N GLU A 89 9.22 20.11 7.13
CA GLU A 89 10.46 19.90 6.35
C GLU A 89 11.66 19.57 7.26
N LYS A 90 11.62 20.05 8.50
CA LYS A 90 12.72 19.89 9.46
C LYS A 90 12.71 18.48 10.03
N ARG A 91 13.92 17.96 10.22
CA ARG A 91 14.13 16.74 11.00
C ARG A 91 13.68 16.94 12.45
N ALA A 92 13.02 15.93 13.03
CA ALA A 92 12.65 15.96 14.43
C ALA A 92 13.86 16.16 15.35
N ASP A 93 13.72 16.98 16.38
CA ASP A 93 14.76 17.17 17.40
C ASP A 93 14.93 15.92 18.28
N PHE A 94 15.93 15.94 19.16
CA PHE A 94 16.27 14.79 20.01
C PHE A 94 15.13 14.41 20.96
N LEU A 95 14.48 15.39 21.56
CA LEU A 95 13.41 15.15 22.54
C LEU A 95 12.17 14.56 21.84
N THR A 96 11.76 15.17 20.73
CA THR A 96 10.67 14.66 19.90
C THR A 96 10.92 13.21 19.45
N ARG A 97 12.11 12.90 18.93
CA ARG A 97 12.49 11.54 18.51
C ARG A 97 12.44 10.55 19.67
N THR A 98 12.91 10.96 20.84
CA THR A 98 12.93 10.11 22.04
C THR A 98 11.52 9.82 22.51
N LEU A 99 10.67 10.84 22.56
CA LEU A 99 9.26 10.71 22.97
C LEU A 99 8.48 9.82 21.98
N VAL A 100 8.56 10.11 20.70
CA VAL A 100 7.83 9.34 19.66
C VAL A 100 8.25 7.88 19.68
N TRP A 101 9.56 7.60 19.81
CA TRP A 101 10.04 6.23 19.94
C TRP A 101 9.54 5.54 21.23
N HIS A 102 9.47 6.26 22.33
CA HIS A 102 8.94 5.70 23.58
C HIS A 102 7.45 5.32 23.44
N ILE A 103 6.66 6.21 22.84
CA ILE A 103 5.25 5.98 22.53
C ILE A 103 5.08 4.74 21.63
N TYR A 104 5.81 4.69 20.51
CA TYR A 104 5.80 3.58 19.58
C TYR A 104 6.13 2.24 20.27
N ARG A 105 7.26 2.21 20.98
CA ARG A 105 7.74 1.02 21.69
C ARG A 105 6.74 0.53 22.73
N LYS A 106 6.11 1.45 23.47
CA LYS A 106 5.16 1.08 24.50
C LYS A 106 3.99 0.28 23.91
N LEU A 107 3.43 0.73 22.81
CA LEU A 107 2.28 0.07 22.19
C LEU A 107 2.71 -1.19 21.42
N PHE A 108 3.56 -1.04 20.40
CA PHE A 108 3.82 -2.07 19.40
C PHE A 108 4.84 -3.13 19.81
N LEU A 109 5.71 -2.84 20.78
CA LEU A 109 6.74 -3.78 21.23
C LEU A 109 6.54 -4.28 22.68
N GLN A 110 5.68 -3.65 23.48
CA GLN A 110 5.47 -4.06 24.88
C GLN A 110 4.04 -4.49 25.17
N VAL A 111 3.02 -3.77 24.70
CA VAL A 111 1.62 -4.06 25.03
C VAL A 111 1.02 -5.10 24.07
N ILE A 112 1.14 -4.91 22.76
CA ILE A 112 0.51 -5.79 21.77
C ILE A 112 1.10 -7.20 21.74
N PRO A 113 2.43 -7.43 21.73
CA PRO A 113 2.97 -8.79 21.57
C PRO A 113 2.50 -9.82 22.62
N PRO A 114 2.38 -9.49 23.92
CA PRO A 114 1.79 -10.43 24.88
C PRO A 114 0.35 -10.80 24.56
N ILE A 115 -0.47 -9.84 24.11
CA ILE A 115 -1.87 -10.08 23.75
C ILE A 115 -1.96 -11.05 22.57
N VAL A 116 -1.16 -10.79 21.52
CA VAL A 116 -1.09 -11.70 20.35
C VAL A 116 -0.68 -13.11 20.79
N ARG A 117 0.35 -13.23 21.61
CA ARG A 117 0.80 -14.57 22.13
C ARG A 117 -0.28 -15.29 22.93
N THR A 118 -1.15 -14.55 23.62
CA THR A 118 -2.23 -15.14 24.41
C THR A 118 -3.40 -15.58 23.54
N HIS A 119 -3.82 -14.75 22.58
CA HIS A 119 -5.06 -14.95 21.83
C HIS A 119 -4.86 -15.55 20.43
N ALA A 120 -3.65 -15.46 19.87
CA ALA A 120 -3.29 -16.05 18.58
C ALA A 120 -1.88 -16.68 18.63
N PRO A 121 -1.62 -17.68 19.50
CA PRO A 121 -0.27 -18.16 19.81
C PRO A 121 0.45 -18.82 18.63
N GLN A 122 -0.28 -19.25 17.62
CA GLN A 122 0.28 -19.93 16.44
C GLN A 122 0.60 -18.96 15.30
N THR A 123 0.17 -17.68 15.41
CA THR A 123 0.34 -16.70 14.35
C THR A 123 1.54 -15.79 14.65
N SER A 124 2.40 -15.57 13.66
CA SER A 124 3.53 -14.67 13.77
C SER A 124 3.06 -13.22 13.94
N TYR A 125 3.84 -12.43 14.65
CA TYR A 125 3.60 -11.00 14.84
C TYR A 125 4.74 -10.17 14.22
N ALA A 126 4.39 -9.28 13.28
CA ALA A 126 5.25 -8.19 12.80
C ALA A 126 4.81 -6.89 13.48
N HIS A 127 5.77 -6.11 13.99
CA HIS A 127 5.43 -4.90 14.74
C HIS A 127 4.96 -3.74 13.85
N SER A 128 5.36 -3.71 12.57
CA SER A 128 5.00 -2.69 11.56
C SER A 128 5.14 -3.25 10.14
N SER A 129 4.52 -2.60 9.18
CA SER A 129 4.76 -2.73 7.74
C SER A 129 4.83 -1.31 7.12
N PRO A 130 5.87 -0.94 6.33
CA PRO A 130 7.10 -1.69 6.17
C PRO A 130 7.91 -1.75 7.47
N SER A 131 8.68 -2.81 7.62
CA SER A 131 9.57 -2.95 8.76
C SER A 131 10.88 -3.65 8.38
N THR A 132 11.90 -3.47 9.23
CA THR A 132 13.10 -4.29 9.20
C THR A 132 12.98 -5.40 10.25
N ARG A 133 13.81 -6.44 10.15
CA ARG A 133 13.79 -7.57 11.11
C ARG A 133 13.95 -7.14 12.55
N ARG A 134 14.65 -6.03 12.81
CA ARG A 134 14.88 -5.48 14.14
C ARG A 134 14.28 -4.10 14.22
N PRO A 135 13.36 -3.85 15.16
CA PRO A 135 12.80 -2.53 15.37
C PRO A 135 13.90 -1.46 15.49
N ARG A 136 13.72 -0.32 14.82
CA ARG A 136 14.68 0.79 14.77
C ARG A 136 16.04 0.43 14.17
N SER A 137 16.19 -0.63 13.43
CA SER A 137 17.45 -0.93 12.74
C SER A 137 17.61 -0.12 11.45
N ALA A 138 16.52 0.30 10.84
CA ALA A 138 16.54 1.17 9.67
C ALA A 138 17.15 2.55 10.03
N LYS A 139 18.21 2.91 9.35
CA LYS A 139 18.84 4.25 9.41
C LYS A 139 18.42 5.11 8.24
N SER A 140 18.03 4.47 7.16
CA SER A 140 17.59 4.99 5.88
C SER A 140 16.27 4.33 5.49
N PHE A 141 15.45 5.02 4.71
CA PHE A 141 14.28 4.43 4.08
C PHE A 141 14.66 3.25 3.16
N PHE A 142 15.85 3.26 2.58
CA PHE A 142 16.33 2.20 1.69
C PHE A 142 16.74 0.92 2.43
N ASP A 143 16.91 0.93 3.75
CA ASP A 143 17.22 -0.26 4.54
C ASP A 143 16.08 -1.30 4.49
N TYR A 144 14.84 -0.86 4.25
CA TYR A 144 13.68 -1.73 4.06
C TYR A 144 13.77 -2.62 2.82
N LEU A 145 14.56 -2.24 1.82
CA LEU A 145 14.71 -3.00 0.58
C LEU A 145 15.35 -4.37 0.78
N THR A 146 16.22 -4.51 1.75
CA THR A 146 17.05 -5.72 1.92
C THR A 146 16.76 -6.51 3.17
N ASP A 147 16.17 -5.87 4.18
CA ASP A 147 15.98 -6.45 5.52
C ASP A 147 14.55 -6.31 6.04
N GLY A 148 13.59 -6.80 5.28
CA GLY A 148 12.18 -6.76 5.66
C GLY A 148 11.25 -6.66 4.47
N ASP A 149 10.22 -5.84 4.63
CA ASP A 149 9.23 -5.55 3.61
C ASP A 149 9.25 -4.08 3.19
N MET A 150 8.64 -3.77 2.05
CA MET A 150 8.74 -2.46 1.42
C MET A 150 7.39 -1.93 0.95
N HIS A 151 7.12 -0.65 1.22
CA HIS A 151 6.09 0.15 0.56
C HIS A 151 6.72 1.06 -0.48
N TYR A 152 6.22 1.03 -1.72
CA TYR A 152 6.83 1.76 -2.82
C TYR A 152 5.83 2.65 -3.56
N TYR A 153 5.99 3.96 -3.40
CA TYR A 153 5.17 5.01 -4.03
C TYR A 153 5.98 6.13 -4.70
N LEU A 154 7.27 5.91 -5.00
CA LEU A 154 8.08 6.96 -5.63
C LEU A 154 7.57 7.36 -7.01
N GLN A 155 6.97 6.42 -7.77
CA GLN A 155 6.30 6.73 -9.02
C GLN A 155 5.07 7.61 -8.84
N TYR A 156 4.46 7.66 -7.66
CA TYR A 156 3.28 8.46 -7.38
C TYR A 156 3.64 9.72 -6.57
N ASN A 157 4.15 9.55 -5.36
CA ASN A 157 4.47 10.67 -4.47
C ASN A 157 5.72 11.45 -4.87
N GLY A 158 6.65 10.86 -5.61
CA GLY A 158 7.91 11.46 -6.05
C GLY A 158 7.94 11.82 -7.53
N ASN A 159 6.84 11.64 -8.26
CA ASN A 159 6.74 11.87 -9.71
C ASN A 159 7.87 11.19 -10.52
N ALA A 160 8.47 10.12 -9.97
CA ALA A 160 9.55 9.41 -10.63
C ALA A 160 9.01 8.60 -11.82
N PRO A 161 9.71 8.54 -12.96
CA PRO A 161 9.32 7.64 -14.03
C PRO A 161 9.12 6.22 -13.50
N TYR A 162 8.01 5.55 -13.87
CA TYR A 162 7.71 4.21 -13.34
C TYR A 162 8.77 3.18 -13.76
N GLN A 163 9.53 3.45 -14.82
CA GLN A 163 10.67 2.65 -15.26
C GLN A 163 11.78 2.54 -14.19
N LYS A 164 11.84 3.47 -13.22
CA LYS A 164 12.74 3.35 -12.06
C LYS A 164 12.48 2.09 -11.24
N MET A 165 11.29 1.47 -11.35
CA MET A 165 11.02 0.18 -10.73
C MET A 165 12.06 -0.89 -11.15
N ARG A 166 12.68 -0.80 -12.32
CA ARG A 166 13.75 -1.72 -12.76
C ARG A 166 14.96 -1.75 -11.84
N THR A 167 15.18 -0.69 -11.06
CA THR A 167 16.29 -0.61 -10.10
C THR A 167 15.91 -1.15 -8.71
N MET A 168 14.61 -1.43 -8.50
CA MET A 168 14.12 -1.88 -7.21
C MET A 168 14.40 -3.37 -7.01
N ARG A 169 14.90 -3.69 -5.82
CA ARG A 169 15.10 -5.06 -5.38
C ARG A 169 14.72 -5.16 -3.90
N CYS A 170 13.65 -5.85 -3.58
CA CYS A 170 13.17 -6.01 -2.22
C CYS A 170 12.82 -7.46 -1.91
N ARG A 171 12.79 -7.82 -0.63
CA ARG A 171 12.43 -9.18 -0.18
C ARG A 171 10.95 -9.46 -0.30
N PHE A 172 10.13 -8.45 -0.03
CA PHE A 172 8.68 -8.51 -0.13
C PHE A 172 8.15 -7.10 -0.38
N MET A 173 7.36 -6.92 -1.41
CA MET A 173 6.66 -5.66 -1.68
C MET A 173 5.28 -5.75 -1.07
N THR A 174 5.13 -5.24 0.15
CA THR A 174 3.88 -5.35 0.91
C THR A 174 2.86 -4.29 0.55
N GLU A 175 3.31 -3.21 -0.11
CA GLU A 175 2.38 -2.19 -0.59
C GLU A 175 2.95 -1.44 -1.79
N MET A 176 2.17 -1.35 -2.85
CA MET A 176 2.41 -0.51 -4.01
C MET A 176 1.12 -0.27 -4.78
N GLY A 177 1.01 0.88 -5.44
CA GLY A 177 -0.20 1.20 -6.21
C GLY A 177 -0.04 2.44 -7.07
N PHE A 178 -0.98 2.62 -7.99
CA PHE A 178 -1.13 3.83 -8.80
C PHE A 178 -2.61 4.18 -8.92
N GLN A 179 -2.97 5.46 -8.79
CA GLN A 179 -4.37 5.87 -8.84
C GLN A 179 -4.93 5.89 -10.26
N SER A 180 -6.23 5.66 -10.34
CA SER A 180 -7.03 5.92 -11.53
C SER A 180 -8.46 6.31 -11.16
N TYR A 181 -9.17 6.94 -12.10
CA TYR A 181 -10.59 7.25 -11.93
C TYR A 181 -11.42 5.97 -11.88
N PRO A 182 -12.53 5.94 -11.12
CA PRO A 182 -13.53 4.86 -11.24
C PRO A 182 -14.22 4.94 -12.60
N SER A 183 -15.05 3.93 -12.93
CA SER A 183 -15.78 3.95 -14.21
C SER A 183 -16.71 5.16 -14.33
N MET A 184 -17.01 5.61 -15.56
CA MET A 184 -17.97 6.70 -15.80
C MET A 184 -19.32 6.42 -15.10
N LYS A 185 -19.81 5.18 -15.13
CA LYS A 185 -21.04 4.77 -14.40
C LYS A 185 -20.98 5.04 -12.89
N THR A 186 -19.80 5.06 -12.31
CA THR A 186 -19.59 5.39 -10.90
C THR A 186 -19.51 6.90 -10.71
N ILE A 187 -18.84 7.62 -11.61
CA ILE A 187 -18.73 9.08 -11.58
C ILE A 187 -20.11 9.74 -11.74
N GLU A 188 -20.96 9.25 -12.65
CA GLU A 188 -22.32 9.73 -12.89
C GLU A 188 -23.24 9.65 -11.67
N VAL A 189 -22.89 8.87 -10.65
CA VAL A 189 -23.66 8.79 -9.40
C VAL A 189 -23.44 10.02 -8.52
N PHE A 190 -22.27 10.67 -8.61
CA PHE A 190 -21.91 11.78 -7.73
C PHE A 190 -21.55 13.08 -8.46
N ALA A 191 -21.30 13.06 -9.77
CA ALA A 191 -20.94 14.21 -10.57
C ALA A 191 -21.90 14.41 -11.75
N ARG A 192 -22.51 15.62 -11.85
CA ARG A 192 -23.32 16.01 -12.99
C ARG A 192 -22.46 16.22 -14.23
N ALA A 193 -23.04 16.26 -15.41
CA ALA A 193 -22.31 16.36 -16.69
C ALA A 193 -21.34 17.54 -16.74
N GLU A 194 -21.75 18.71 -16.23
CA GLU A 194 -20.92 19.92 -16.16
C GLU A 194 -19.77 19.83 -15.13
N GLU A 195 -19.82 18.89 -14.21
CA GLU A 195 -18.81 18.62 -13.18
C GLU A 195 -17.82 17.52 -13.59
N GLN A 196 -18.07 16.85 -14.71
CA GLN A 196 -17.25 15.76 -15.23
C GLN A 196 -15.98 16.29 -15.90
N THR A 197 -15.09 16.85 -15.10
CA THR A 197 -13.74 17.28 -15.49
C THR A 197 -12.75 16.93 -14.39
N PRO A 198 -11.46 16.69 -14.66
CA PRO A 198 -10.48 16.29 -13.65
C PRO A 198 -10.36 17.26 -12.47
N TYR A 199 -10.67 18.53 -12.68
CA TYR A 199 -10.42 19.64 -11.76
C TYR A 199 -11.68 20.29 -11.21
N SER A 200 -12.85 19.70 -11.37
CA SER A 200 -14.07 20.20 -10.72
C SER A 200 -14.02 20.01 -9.21
N ASP A 201 -14.71 20.87 -8.46
CA ASP A 201 -14.80 20.79 -7.00
C ASP A 201 -15.31 19.40 -6.53
N VAL A 202 -16.26 18.83 -7.28
CA VAL A 202 -16.80 17.50 -7.01
C VAL A 202 -15.71 16.45 -7.18
N MET A 203 -14.93 16.50 -8.26
CA MET A 203 -13.85 15.52 -8.47
C MET A 203 -12.73 15.68 -7.45
N TYR A 204 -12.40 16.90 -7.00
CA TYR A 204 -11.49 17.11 -5.88
C TYR A 204 -12.05 16.59 -4.56
N ALA A 205 -13.36 16.75 -4.29
CA ALA A 205 -14.00 16.18 -3.11
C ALA A 205 -13.93 14.66 -3.08
N HIS A 206 -13.94 14.02 -4.26
CA HIS A 206 -13.79 12.58 -4.45
C HIS A 206 -12.35 12.13 -4.72
N GLN A 207 -11.35 13.01 -4.48
CA GLN A 207 -9.91 12.68 -4.48
C GLN A 207 -9.35 12.90 -3.08
N LYS A 208 -8.85 11.84 -2.43
CA LYS A 208 -8.36 11.92 -1.04
C LYS A 208 -6.83 11.93 -0.93
N CYS A 209 -6.14 11.95 -2.06
CA CYS A 209 -4.71 12.16 -2.11
C CYS A 209 -4.40 13.59 -2.56
N ALA A 210 -3.58 14.29 -1.79
CA ALA A 210 -3.08 15.59 -2.22
C ALA A 210 -2.31 15.44 -3.55
N ASN A 211 -2.59 16.29 -4.53
CA ASN A 211 -2.01 16.23 -5.88
C ASN A 211 -2.33 14.95 -6.67
N GLY A 212 -3.41 14.22 -6.33
CA GLY A 212 -3.73 12.95 -6.97
C GLY A 212 -4.13 13.11 -8.45
N ASN A 213 -4.95 14.10 -8.76
CA ASN A 213 -5.39 14.38 -10.13
C ASN A 213 -4.21 14.86 -10.99
N GLU A 214 -3.38 15.74 -10.44
CA GLU A 214 -2.17 16.27 -11.09
C GLU A 214 -1.14 15.17 -11.35
N ALA A 215 -1.01 14.20 -10.43
CA ALA A 215 -0.13 13.06 -10.64
C ALA A 215 -0.61 12.17 -11.79
N ILE A 216 -1.92 11.88 -11.86
CA ILE A 216 -2.50 11.11 -12.97
C ILE A 216 -2.22 11.81 -14.30
N GLU A 217 -2.51 13.12 -14.40
CA GLU A 217 -2.30 13.89 -15.63
C GLU A 217 -0.82 13.93 -16.04
N LEU A 218 0.08 14.18 -15.10
CA LEU A 218 1.53 14.19 -15.36
C LEU A 218 2.02 12.90 -16.02
N TYR A 219 1.51 11.75 -15.60
CA TYR A 219 1.89 10.47 -16.21
C TYR A 219 1.19 10.25 -17.54
N LEU A 220 -0.06 10.73 -17.70
CA LEU A 220 -0.73 10.71 -18.99
C LEU A 220 0.05 11.55 -20.02
N GLU A 221 0.50 12.75 -19.65
CA GLU A 221 1.31 13.61 -20.52
C GLU A 221 2.65 12.98 -20.93
N ARG A 222 3.23 12.13 -20.07
CA ARG A 222 4.51 11.46 -20.38
C ARG A 222 4.37 10.34 -21.40
N ASP A 223 3.29 9.59 -21.32
CA ASP A 223 3.16 8.31 -22.02
C ASP A 223 2.09 8.36 -23.13
N TYR A 224 1.18 9.36 -23.13
CA TYR A 224 0.02 9.44 -24.01
C TYR A 224 -0.26 10.88 -24.49
N ILE A 225 -1.19 10.99 -25.44
CA ILE A 225 -1.84 12.26 -25.75
C ILE A 225 -3.03 12.42 -24.82
N VAL A 226 -3.00 13.43 -23.94
CA VAL A 226 -4.08 13.69 -22.97
C VAL A 226 -5.41 13.95 -23.71
N PRO A 227 -6.45 13.15 -23.49
CA PRO A 227 -7.73 13.32 -24.14
C PRO A 227 -8.43 14.60 -23.69
N LYS A 228 -9.21 15.19 -24.58
CA LYS A 228 -10.10 16.33 -24.26
C LYS A 228 -11.43 15.86 -23.69
N ASP A 229 -11.91 14.72 -24.12
CA ASP A 229 -13.12 14.09 -23.61
C ASP A 229 -12.85 13.45 -22.25
N PHE A 230 -13.71 13.70 -21.27
CA PHE A 230 -13.51 13.22 -19.92
C PHE A 230 -13.69 11.71 -19.80
N SER A 231 -14.57 11.10 -20.58
CA SER A 231 -14.74 9.65 -20.61
C SER A 231 -13.47 8.94 -21.12
N ASP A 232 -12.85 9.47 -22.15
CA ASP A 232 -11.60 8.97 -22.67
C ASP A 232 -10.45 9.20 -21.68
N TYR A 233 -10.45 10.32 -20.97
CA TYR A 233 -9.49 10.63 -19.90
C TYR A 233 -9.60 9.60 -18.77
N VAL A 234 -10.82 9.31 -18.31
CA VAL A 234 -11.09 8.27 -17.28
C VAL A 234 -10.59 6.92 -17.74
N TYR A 235 -10.95 6.50 -18.96
CA TYR A 235 -10.51 5.24 -19.55
C TYR A 235 -8.98 5.14 -19.62
N LEU A 236 -8.34 6.18 -20.11
CA LEU A 236 -6.88 6.19 -20.27
C LEU A 236 -6.16 6.18 -18.93
N SER A 237 -6.71 6.87 -17.90
CA SER A 237 -6.16 6.81 -16.55
C SER A 237 -6.16 5.38 -15.97
N GLN A 238 -7.19 4.60 -16.28
CA GLN A 238 -7.29 3.21 -15.86
C GLN A 238 -6.29 2.31 -16.60
N LEU A 239 -6.11 2.51 -17.90
CA LEU A 239 -5.11 1.77 -18.68
C LEU A 239 -3.70 2.07 -18.18
N GLN A 240 -3.40 3.34 -17.95
CA GLN A 240 -2.10 3.76 -17.43
C GLN A 240 -1.78 3.10 -16.07
N ALA A 241 -2.73 3.14 -15.13
CA ALA A 241 -2.55 2.47 -13.85
C ALA A 241 -2.30 0.96 -14.03
N GLY A 242 -3.04 0.31 -14.92
CA GLY A 242 -2.84 -1.09 -15.27
C GLY A 242 -1.46 -1.39 -15.83
N GLU A 243 -0.96 -0.56 -16.76
CA GLU A 243 0.38 -0.70 -17.37
C GLU A 243 1.50 -0.47 -16.36
N ILE A 244 1.41 0.56 -15.52
CA ILE A 244 2.40 0.83 -14.47
C ILE A 244 2.47 -0.34 -13.49
N MET A 245 1.32 -0.86 -13.07
CA MET A 245 1.26 -2.00 -12.16
C MET A 245 1.77 -3.28 -12.81
N ARG A 246 1.42 -3.55 -14.08
CA ARG A 246 1.96 -4.67 -14.85
C ARG A 246 3.48 -4.63 -14.92
N TYR A 247 4.03 -3.49 -15.34
CA TYR A 247 5.47 -3.31 -15.45
C TYR A 247 6.19 -3.60 -14.12
N SER A 248 5.61 -3.09 -13.03
CA SER A 248 6.18 -3.21 -11.70
C SER A 248 6.12 -4.65 -11.16
N VAL A 249 4.96 -5.30 -11.26
CA VAL A 249 4.76 -6.67 -10.75
C VAL A 249 5.55 -7.67 -11.56
N GLU A 250 5.59 -7.54 -12.90
CA GLU A 250 6.40 -8.39 -13.76
C GLU A 250 7.89 -8.30 -13.39
N HIS A 251 8.39 -7.07 -13.09
CA HIS A 251 9.76 -6.88 -12.64
C HIS A 251 10.04 -7.62 -11.32
N LEU A 252 9.16 -7.49 -10.34
CA LEU A 252 9.32 -8.15 -9.03
C LEU A 252 9.20 -9.67 -9.16
N ARG A 253 8.31 -10.18 -9.99
CA ARG A 253 8.18 -11.63 -10.27
C ARG A 253 9.41 -12.20 -10.96
N ARG A 254 10.10 -11.45 -11.83
CA ARG A 254 11.39 -11.87 -12.39
C ARG A 254 12.49 -12.03 -11.33
N GLN A 255 12.30 -11.47 -10.12
CA GLN A 255 13.21 -11.63 -8.99
C GLN A 255 12.83 -12.80 -8.07
N SER A 256 12.03 -13.76 -8.55
CA SER A 256 11.64 -14.95 -7.77
C SER A 256 12.85 -15.62 -7.11
N GLY A 257 12.69 -16.04 -5.86
CA GLY A 257 13.78 -16.53 -5.01
C GLY A 257 14.49 -15.43 -4.19
N PHE A 258 14.35 -14.15 -4.57
CA PHE A 258 14.76 -13.01 -3.75
C PHE A 258 13.54 -12.21 -3.28
N CYS A 259 12.67 -11.79 -4.20
CA CYS A 259 11.37 -11.21 -3.88
C CYS A 259 10.33 -12.34 -3.80
N ASN A 260 9.73 -12.52 -2.64
CA ASN A 260 8.85 -13.66 -2.37
C ASN A 260 7.36 -13.27 -2.35
N GLY A 261 7.03 -12.01 -2.62
CA GLY A 261 5.63 -11.60 -2.71
C GLY A 261 5.44 -10.14 -3.06
N VAL A 262 4.24 -9.86 -3.59
CA VAL A 262 3.77 -8.52 -3.91
C VAL A 262 2.31 -8.39 -3.45
N ILE A 263 2.01 -7.36 -2.69
CA ILE A 263 0.65 -6.98 -2.30
C ILE A 263 0.35 -5.60 -2.88
N LEU A 264 -0.84 -5.44 -3.41
CA LEU A 264 -1.25 -4.19 -4.05
C LEU A 264 -2.08 -3.33 -3.10
N TRP A 265 -1.79 -2.06 -3.05
CA TRP A 265 -2.68 -1.04 -2.54
C TRP A 265 -3.44 -0.43 -3.72
N GLN A 266 -4.74 -0.68 -3.88
CA GLN A 266 -5.61 -1.49 -3.02
C GLN A 266 -6.60 -2.32 -3.85
N LEU A 267 -7.28 -3.27 -3.23
CA LEU A 267 -8.25 -4.11 -3.94
C LEU A 267 -9.50 -3.32 -4.32
N ASN A 268 -10.16 -2.69 -3.34
CA ASN A 268 -11.47 -2.05 -3.51
C ASN A 268 -11.62 -0.78 -2.65
N ASP A 269 -12.70 -0.06 -2.88
CA ASP A 269 -13.02 1.21 -2.22
C ASP A 269 -14.14 1.07 -1.20
N CYS A 270 -14.14 1.93 -0.16
CA CYS A 270 -15.20 2.03 0.83
C CYS A 270 -16.24 3.13 0.51
N TRP A 271 -16.04 3.90 -0.53
CA TRP A 271 -16.95 4.91 -1.08
C TRP A 271 -16.55 5.25 -2.52
N PRO A 272 -17.41 5.95 -3.34
CA PRO A 272 -17.05 6.30 -4.71
C PRO A 272 -15.91 7.34 -4.72
N VAL A 273 -14.75 6.99 -5.29
CA VAL A 273 -13.53 7.80 -5.18
C VAL A 273 -12.55 7.55 -6.32
N VAL A 274 -11.70 8.53 -6.63
CA VAL A 274 -10.48 8.35 -7.42
C VAL A 274 -9.43 7.71 -6.49
N SER A 275 -8.96 6.52 -6.83
CA SER A 275 -8.13 5.73 -5.91
C SER A 275 -7.21 4.75 -6.62
N TRP A 276 -6.40 4.06 -5.83
CA TRP A 276 -5.51 2.96 -6.25
C TRP A 276 -6.25 1.62 -6.48
N SER A 277 -7.57 1.56 -6.23
CA SER A 277 -8.32 0.31 -6.28
C SER A 277 -8.36 -0.32 -7.67
N GLY A 278 -8.37 -1.65 -7.70
CA GLY A 278 -8.67 -2.43 -8.90
C GLY A 278 -10.18 -2.60 -9.14
N VAL A 279 -10.97 -2.53 -8.05
CA VAL A 279 -12.43 -2.66 -8.05
C VAL A 279 -13.03 -1.43 -7.38
N ASP A 280 -13.93 -0.73 -8.05
CA ASP A 280 -14.56 0.48 -7.50
C ASP A 280 -15.60 0.16 -6.41
N TYR A 281 -16.12 1.19 -5.75
CA TYR A 281 -17.09 1.07 -4.66
C TYR A 281 -18.33 0.22 -5.02
N TYR A 282 -18.78 0.26 -6.27
CA TYR A 282 -19.94 -0.51 -6.73
C TYR A 282 -19.60 -1.90 -7.25
N GLY A 283 -18.38 -2.39 -7.02
CA GLY A 283 -17.91 -3.70 -7.44
C GLY A 283 -17.55 -3.79 -8.93
N ARG A 284 -17.41 -2.67 -9.63
CA ARG A 284 -17.02 -2.65 -11.04
C ARG A 284 -15.50 -2.76 -11.16
N TRP A 285 -15.04 -3.64 -12.02
CA TRP A 285 -13.61 -3.77 -12.30
C TRP A 285 -13.10 -2.57 -13.11
N LYS A 286 -12.08 -1.91 -12.60
CA LYS A 286 -11.27 -0.98 -13.37
C LYS A 286 -10.28 -1.76 -14.26
N ALA A 287 -9.69 -1.12 -15.28
CA ALA A 287 -8.75 -1.79 -16.17
C ALA A 287 -7.63 -2.51 -15.38
N GLN A 288 -7.11 -1.89 -14.32
CA GLN A 288 -6.09 -2.49 -13.46
C GLN A 288 -6.46 -3.90 -12.97
N GLN A 289 -7.73 -4.19 -12.67
CA GLN A 289 -8.13 -5.52 -12.18
C GLN A 289 -7.99 -6.60 -13.25
N TYR A 290 -8.21 -6.28 -14.53
CA TYR A 290 -7.95 -7.21 -15.62
C TYR A 290 -6.45 -7.46 -15.84
N TYR A 291 -5.62 -6.43 -15.65
CA TYR A 291 -4.17 -6.57 -15.63
C TYR A 291 -3.71 -7.43 -14.45
N THR A 292 -4.27 -7.20 -13.25
CA THR A 292 -4.00 -7.97 -12.02
C THR A 292 -4.23 -9.46 -12.23
N LYS A 293 -5.35 -9.84 -12.84
CA LYS A 293 -5.65 -11.23 -13.18
C LYS A 293 -4.56 -11.86 -14.07
N ARG A 294 -3.96 -11.08 -14.95
CA ARG A 294 -2.91 -11.56 -15.89
C ARG A 294 -1.55 -11.66 -15.21
N PHE A 295 -1.09 -10.59 -14.58
CA PHE A 295 0.24 -10.57 -14.00
C PHE A 295 0.38 -11.39 -12.70
N PHE A 296 -0.72 -11.81 -12.08
CA PHE A 296 -0.76 -12.79 -10.99
C PHE A 296 -1.15 -14.21 -11.44
N ALA A 297 -1.23 -14.47 -12.73
CA ALA A 297 -1.39 -15.85 -13.20
C ALA A 297 -0.24 -16.74 -12.66
N PRO A 298 -0.51 -17.99 -12.22
CA PRO A 298 0.52 -18.89 -11.71
C PRO A 298 1.73 -18.99 -12.65
N VAL A 299 1.49 -19.18 -13.94
CA VAL A 299 2.53 -19.13 -14.97
C VAL A 299 2.41 -17.79 -15.70
N LEU A 300 3.48 -17.01 -15.66
CA LEU A 300 3.57 -15.71 -16.33
C LEU A 300 4.73 -15.67 -17.29
N VAL A 301 4.46 -15.28 -18.55
CA VAL A 301 5.49 -14.88 -19.50
C VAL A 301 5.57 -13.37 -19.52
N SER A 302 6.75 -12.81 -19.25
CA SER A 302 6.99 -11.37 -19.27
C SER A 302 8.16 -11.01 -20.18
N ALA A 303 8.03 -9.90 -20.90
CA ALA A 303 9.09 -9.36 -21.74
C ALA A 303 9.82 -8.22 -21.02
N LEU A 304 11.13 -8.13 -21.26
CA LEU A 304 11.97 -7.05 -20.77
C LEU A 304 12.78 -6.50 -21.93
N ASP A 305 12.61 -5.20 -22.20
CA ASP A 305 13.45 -4.46 -23.12
C ASP A 305 14.83 -4.21 -22.49
N GLU A 306 15.87 -4.78 -23.08
CA GLU A 306 17.27 -4.66 -22.68
C GLU A 306 18.08 -3.78 -23.65
N GLY A 307 17.38 -2.98 -24.46
CA GLY A 307 17.95 -2.05 -25.44
C GLY A 307 18.26 -2.74 -26.77
N ALA A 308 19.30 -3.54 -26.85
CA ALA A 308 19.69 -4.27 -28.09
C ALA A 308 18.93 -5.61 -28.29
N ALA A 309 18.20 -6.05 -27.27
CA ALA A 309 17.46 -7.32 -27.26
C ALA A 309 16.20 -7.21 -26.42
N VAL A 310 15.26 -8.12 -26.64
CA VAL A 310 14.10 -8.32 -25.77
C VAL A 310 14.25 -9.68 -25.09
N GLY A 311 14.44 -9.63 -23.75
CA GLY A 311 14.47 -10.83 -22.92
C GLY A 311 13.05 -11.32 -22.61
N PHE A 312 12.83 -12.63 -22.69
CA PHE A 312 11.59 -13.28 -22.27
C PHE A 312 11.83 -14.11 -21.01
N TRP A 313 10.97 -13.92 -20.03
CA TRP A 313 11.05 -14.59 -18.74
C TRP A 313 9.78 -15.38 -18.49
N VAL A 314 9.94 -16.60 -18.01
CA VAL A 314 8.83 -17.44 -17.53
C VAL A 314 8.94 -17.55 -16.01
N THR A 315 7.93 -17.08 -15.32
CA THR A 315 7.81 -17.23 -13.86
C THR A 315 6.70 -18.24 -13.57
N ASN A 316 6.98 -19.24 -12.74
CA ASN A 316 6.03 -20.26 -12.30
C ASN A 316 6.05 -20.29 -10.77
N ASN A 317 4.91 -20.06 -10.16
CA ASN A 317 4.74 -20.04 -8.70
C ASN A 317 4.21 -21.38 -8.20
#